data_b40e3c63ad15abc5c4b7cc644cc36f7b
#
_entry.id   b40e3c63ad15abc5c4b7cc644cc36f7b
#
_cell.length_a   1.000
_cell.length_b   1.000
_cell.length_c   1.000
_cell.angle_alpha   90.00
_cell.angle_beta   90.00
_cell.angle_gamma   90.00
#
_symmetry.space_group_name_H-M   'P 1'
#
loop_
_entity.id
_entity.type
_entity.pdbx_description
1 polymer ?
#
loop_
_entity_poly.entity_id
_entity_poly.type
_entity_poly.pdbx_seq_one_letter_code
_entity_poly.pdbx_strand_id
1 'polypeptide(L)'
;KVSREDRFTSIHIQELTCISRDTKLGSEEITSDIPNVGEGSLGKLDECGMVYVGAEVKAGDILVGKITPKGETQLSPEEKLLRAIFGEKASDVKDTSLRVPSSINGTVIGVEVFTRDGMEKDDRTKSIELDHLAATKKDTDDQINIINDATRIRMVDILKGAKVSKGPGLKKGMTISAEDLQDLSLDD
;
A
#
# COMPACT_ATOMS: atom_id res chain seq x y z
N LYS A 1 -27.97 -10.45 -13.52
CA LYS A 1 -27.82 -9.51 -14.67
C LYS A 1 -26.40 -9.49 -15.17
N VAL A 2 -25.41 -9.16 -14.32
CA VAL A 2 -23.99 -9.08 -14.65
C VAL A 2 -23.44 -10.40 -15.23
N SER A 3 -23.68 -11.53 -14.59
CA SER A 3 -23.27 -12.86 -15.08
C SER A 3 -23.97 -13.28 -16.38
N ARG A 4 -25.22 -12.86 -16.56
CA ARG A 4 -26.00 -13.20 -17.76
C ARG A 4 -25.61 -12.34 -19.00
N GLU A 5 -25.04 -11.15 -18.74
CA GLU A 5 -24.62 -10.22 -19.78
C GLU A 5 -23.10 -10.29 -20.06
N ASP A 6 -22.40 -11.23 -19.44
CA ASP A 6 -20.92 -11.44 -19.52
C ASP A 6 -20.09 -10.16 -19.31
N ARG A 7 -20.59 -9.23 -18.47
CA ARG A 7 -19.98 -7.93 -18.28
C ARG A 7 -18.72 -7.95 -17.43
N PHE A 8 -18.58 -8.94 -16.55
CA PHE A 8 -17.40 -9.12 -15.69
C PHE A 8 -16.95 -10.57 -15.74
N THR A 9 -16.37 -10.96 -16.85
CA THR A 9 -15.83 -12.32 -17.03
C THR A 9 -14.42 -12.49 -16.51
N SER A 10 -13.66 -11.40 -16.40
CA SER A 10 -12.25 -11.43 -15.96
C SER A 10 -11.88 -10.19 -15.19
N ILE A 11 -11.03 -10.36 -14.18
CA ILE A 11 -10.34 -9.30 -13.45
C ILE A 11 -8.86 -9.43 -13.80
N HIS A 12 -8.26 -8.36 -14.33
CA HIS A 12 -6.84 -8.29 -14.61
C HIS A 12 -6.21 -7.31 -13.62
N ILE A 13 -5.23 -7.78 -12.86
CA ILE A 13 -4.43 -6.96 -11.95
C ILE A 13 -3.05 -6.84 -12.58
N GLN A 14 -2.56 -5.61 -12.72
CA GLN A 14 -1.24 -5.30 -13.23
C GLN A 14 -0.45 -4.53 -12.21
N GLU A 15 0.76 -4.99 -11.95
CA GLU A 15 1.72 -4.33 -11.09
C GLU A 15 2.71 -3.55 -11.95
N LEU A 16 2.90 -2.27 -11.64
CA LEU A 16 3.85 -1.38 -12.30
C LEU A 16 4.81 -0.85 -11.26
N THR A 17 6.10 -1.04 -11.48
CA THR A 17 7.14 -0.70 -10.51
C THR A 17 7.98 0.47 -11.00
N CYS A 18 8.23 1.43 -10.13
CA CYS A 18 9.15 2.54 -10.35
C CYS A 18 10.28 2.49 -9.32
N ILE A 19 11.51 2.61 -9.77
CA ILE A 19 12.69 2.59 -8.90
C ILE A 19 13.45 3.90 -9.09
N SER A 20 13.72 4.60 -7.99
CA SER A 20 14.65 5.73 -7.94
C SER A 20 16.07 5.19 -7.79
N ARG A 21 17.00 5.66 -8.62
CA ARG A 21 18.40 5.23 -8.65
C ARG A 21 19.32 6.41 -8.44
N ASP A 22 20.47 6.15 -7.85
CA ASP A 22 21.56 7.12 -7.80
C ASP A 22 22.29 7.13 -9.15
N THR A 23 22.35 8.31 -9.77
CA THR A 23 23.10 8.52 -11.01
C THR A 23 24.39 9.30 -10.72
N LYS A 24 25.33 9.29 -11.66
CA LYS A 24 26.57 10.08 -11.55
C LYS A 24 26.34 11.60 -11.48
N LEU A 25 25.15 12.06 -11.88
CA LEU A 25 24.78 13.47 -11.93
C LEU A 25 23.91 13.88 -10.73
N GLY A 26 23.55 12.95 -9.88
CA GLY A 26 22.66 13.11 -8.72
C GLY A 26 21.67 11.97 -8.62
N SER A 27 20.99 11.88 -7.50
CA SER A 27 19.91 10.89 -7.27
C SER A 27 18.67 11.24 -8.08
N GLU A 28 18.01 10.23 -8.63
CA GLU A 28 16.65 10.42 -9.14
C GLU A 28 15.71 10.71 -7.97
N GLU A 29 14.74 11.57 -8.18
CA GLU A 29 13.79 11.99 -7.16
C GLU A 29 12.36 11.68 -7.60
N ILE A 30 11.54 11.21 -6.65
CA ILE A 30 10.11 11.02 -6.84
C ILE A 30 9.43 12.28 -6.31
N THR A 31 8.72 13.00 -7.18
CA THR A 31 8.08 14.28 -6.87
C THR A 31 6.90 14.54 -7.79
N SER A 32 5.97 15.37 -7.33
CA SER A 32 4.88 15.91 -8.15
C SER A 32 5.33 17.09 -9.03
N ASP A 33 6.46 17.72 -8.71
CA ASP A 33 7.01 18.84 -9.49
C ASP A 33 7.78 18.33 -10.72
N ILE A 34 7.05 18.08 -11.79
CA ILE A 34 7.57 17.53 -13.04
C ILE A 34 7.60 18.64 -14.09
N PRO A 35 8.77 18.94 -14.69
CA PRO A 35 8.86 19.96 -15.70
C PRO A 35 8.07 19.60 -16.97
N ASN A 36 7.47 20.61 -17.60
CA ASN A 36 6.75 20.51 -18.88
C ASN A 36 5.50 19.60 -18.86
N VAL A 37 4.92 19.37 -17.68
CA VAL A 37 3.66 18.63 -17.52
C VAL A 37 2.56 19.58 -17.06
N GLY A 38 1.40 19.55 -17.73
CA GLY A 38 0.26 20.38 -17.37
C GLY A 38 -0.41 19.93 -16.06
N GLU A 39 -0.93 20.87 -15.29
CA GLU A 39 -1.60 20.64 -14.01
C GLU A 39 -2.71 19.57 -14.08
N GLY A 40 -3.41 19.47 -15.20
CA GLY A 40 -4.44 18.45 -15.39
C GLY A 40 -3.94 17.00 -15.34
N SER A 41 -2.66 16.78 -15.70
CA SER A 41 -2.01 15.47 -15.63
C SER A 41 -1.45 15.17 -14.24
N LEU A 42 -1.25 16.20 -13.43
CA LEU A 42 -0.73 16.09 -12.06
C LEU A 42 -1.85 15.93 -11.03
N GLY A 43 -3.09 16.26 -11.36
CA GLY A 43 -4.23 16.27 -10.43
C GLY A 43 -4.60 14.91 -9.82
N LYS A 44 -3.99 13.82 -10.30
CA LYS A 44 -4.16 12.47 -9.74
C LYS A 44 -3.00 12.05 -8.83
N LEU A 45 -1.97 12.88 -8.71
CA LEU A 45 -0.82 12.64 -7.86
C LEU A 45 -1.01 13.35 -6.52
N ASP A 46 -0.48 12.75 -5.49
CA ASP A 46 -0.34 13.38 -4.18
C ASP A 46 0.89 14.32 -4.14
N GLU A 47 1.12 14.97 -3.00
CA GLU A 47 2.24 15.88 -2.81
C GLU A 47 3.61 15.20 -2.98
N CYS A 48 3.68 13.90 -2.74
CA CYS A 48 4.89 13.10 -2.92
C CYS A 48 5.08 12.60 -4.36
N GLY A 49 4.17 12.94 -5.28
CA GLY A 49 4.26 12.54 -6.67
C GLY A 49 3.75 11.14 -6.98
N MET A 50 2.96 10.53 -6.11
CA MET A 50 2.36 9.20 -6.32
C MET A 50 0.86 9.31 -6.53
N VAL A 51 0.32 8.46 -7.39
CA VAL A 51 -1.12 8.36 -7.63
C VAL A 51 -1.85 7.88 -6.36
N TYR A 52 -3.03 8.43 -6.07
CA TYR A 52 -3.82 7.98 -4.94
C TYR A 52 -4.62 6.71 -5.27
N VAL A 53 -4.87 5.89 -4.24
CA VAL A 53 -5.70 4.67 -4.36
C VAL A 53 -7.14 5.06 -4.69
N GLY A 54 -7.75 4.38 -5.65
CA GLY A 54 -9.08 4.67 -6.17
C GLY A 54 -9.10 5.60 -7.39
N ALA A 55 -7.95 6.12 -7.82
CA ALA A 55 -7.86 6.96 -9.02
C ALA A 55 -8.16 6.15 -10.28
N GLU A 56 -9.02 6.68 -11.14
CA GLU A 56 -9.23 6.15 -12.48
C GLU A 56 -8.13 6.66 -13.41
N VAL A 57 -7.36 5.74 -13.98
CA VAL A 57 -6.22 6.05 -14.84
C VAL A 57 -6.44 5.55 -16.26
N LYS A 58 -5.91 6.31 -17.21
CA LYS A 58 -5.95 6.02 -18.65
C LYS A 58 -4.55 5.92 -19.21
N ALA A 59 -4.45 5.32 -20.39
CA ALA A 59 -3.18 5.24 -21.11
C ALA A 59 -2.48 6.61 -21.22
N GLY A 60 -1.23 6.68 -20.78
CA GLY A 60 -0.43 7.90 -20.76
C GLY A 60 -0.49 8.73 -19.47
N ASP A 61 -1.45 8.48 -18.57
CA ASP A 61 -1.51 9.14 -17.26
C ASP A 61 -0.26 8.81 -16.43
N ILE A 62 0.17 9.75 -15.59
CA ILE A 62 1.31 9.57 -14.71
C ILE A 62 0.85 8.81 -13.46
N LEU A 63 1.56 7.73 -13.13
CA LEU A 63 1.35 6.96 -11.90
C LEU A 63 2.32 7.39 -10.80
N VAL A 64 3.58 7.59 -11.17
CA VAL A 64 4.63 8.06 -10.26
C VAL A 64 5.44 9.11 -10.98
N GLY A 65 5.46 10.30 -10.42
CA GLY A 65 6.30 11.39 -10.90
C GLY A 65 7.76 11.15 -10.52
N LYS A 66 8.64 11.04 -11.52
CA LYS A 66 10.07 10.87 -11.31
C LYS A 66 10.86 11.79 -12.20
N ILE A 67 11.84 12.46 -11.62
CA ILE A 67 12.78 13.32 -12.31
C ILE A 67 14.18 12.77 -12.20
N THR A 68 14.95 12.91 -13.28
CA THR A 68 16.35 12.51 -13.34
C THR A 68 17.20 13.73 -13.64
N PRO A 69 18.28 14.01 -12.88
CA PRO A 69 19.18 15.10 -13.17
C PRO A 69 19.80 14.98 -14.57
N LYS A 70 19.84 16.09 -15.32
CA LYS A 70 20.51 16.19 -16.63
C LYS A 70 21.91 16.72 -16.46
N GLY A 71 22.86 16.13 -17.19
CA GLY A 71 24.19 16.73 -17.35
C GLY A 71 24.19 17.85 -18.38
N GLU A 72 25.11 18.81 -18.24
CA GLU A 72 25.26 19.95 -19.17
C GLU A 72 25.43 19.53 -20.64
N THR A 73 25.96 18.35 -20.91
CA THR A 73 26.14 17.81 -22.24
C THR A 73 24.85 17.27 -22.90
N GLN A 74 23.79 17.10 -22.14
CA GLN A 74 22.50 16.54 -22.63
C GLN A 74 21.45 17.62 -22.93
N LEU A 75 21.79 18.88 -22.70
CA LEU A 75 20.91 20.00 -23.03
C LEU A 75 20.83 20.17 -24.55
N SER A 76 19.61 20.28 -25.07
CA SER A 76 19.40 20.65 -26.46
C SER A 76 19.95 22.09 -26.73
N PRO A 77 20.30 22.43 -28.00
CA PRO A 77 20.73 23.80 -28.34
C PRO A 77 19.71 24.85 -27.91
N GLU A 78 18.42 24.53 -27.98
CA GLU A 78 17.32 25.40 -27.59
C GLU A 78 17.26 25.59 -26.06
N GLU A 79 17.45 24.55 -25.29
CA GLU A 79 17.51 24.60 -23.82
C GLU A 79 18.75 25.39 -23.35
N LYS A 80 19.90 25.24 -24.03
CA LYS A 80 21.10 26.07 -23.77
C LYS A 80 20.83 27.53 -24.02
N LEU A 81 20.12 27.86 -25.07
CA LEU A 81 19.78 29.25 -25.41
C LEU A 81 18.77 29.81 -24.39
N LEU A 82 17.77 29.06 -23.98
CA LEU A 82 16.81 29.45 -22.94
C LEU A 82 17.50 29.67 -21.59
N ARG A 83 18.47 28.84 -21.24
CA ARG A 83 19.28 29.00 -20.03
C ARG A 83 20.15 30.27 -20.08
N ALA A 84 20.70 30.60 -21.24
CA ALA A 84 21.46 31.80 -21.43
C ALA A 84 20.61 33.08 -21.33
N ILE A 85 19.35 33.03 -21.74
CA ILE A 85 18.43 34.18 -21.76
C ILE A 85 17.71 34.36 -20.42
N PHE A 86 17.21 33.27 -19.82
CA PHE A 86 16.34 33.26 -18.65
C PHE A 86 17.05 32.85 -17.36
N GLY A 87 18.35 32.58 -17.40
CA GLY A 87 19.12 32.11 -16.25
C GLY A 87 18.81 30.63 -15.89
N GLU A 88 19.16 30.23 -14.66
CA GLU A 88 19.08 28.83 -14.19
C GLU A 88 17.65 28.22 -14.10
N LYS A 89 16.62 28.92 -14.57
CA LYS A 89 15.24 28.45 -14.51
C LYS A 89 14.86 27.42 -15.60
N ALA A 90 15.76 27.09 -16.54
CA ALA A 90 15.56 25.96 -17.41
C ALA A 90 15.86 24.69 -16.59
N SER A 91 14.86 23.83 -16.40
CA SER A 91 14.94 22.65 -15.54
C SER A 91 16.14 21.77 -15.87
N ASP A 92 17.08 21.65 -14.93
CA ASP A 92 18.25 20.75 -15.02
C ASP A 92 17.85 19.27 -14.88
N VAL A 93 16.56 18.96 -14.94
CA VAL A 93 16.01 17.64 -14.75
C VAL A 93 15.19 17.18 -15.96
N LYS A 94 15.17 15.87 -16.17
CA LYS A 94 14.39 15.21 -17.21
C LYS A 94 13.23 14.45 -16.58
N ASP A 95 12.05 14.56 -17.16
CA ASP A 95 10.91 13.69 -16.81
C ASP A 95 11.20 12.23 -17.17
N THR A 96 11.22 11.39 -16.16
CA THR A 96 11.35 9.93 -16.25
C THR A 96 10.23 9.22 -15.49
N SER A 97 9.09 9.89 -15.37
CA SER A 97 7.91 9.42 -14.65
C SER A 97 7.39 8.09 -15.18
N LEU A 98 6.87 7.27 -14.29
CA LEU A 98 6.14 6.06 -14.65
C LEU A 98 4.76 6.44 -15.15
N ARG A 99 4.45 6.03 -16.38
CA ARG A 99 3.16 6.28 -17.01
C ARG A 99 2.42 4.98 -17.28
N VAL A 100 1.10 5.08 -17.33
CA VAL A 100 0.23 3.96 -17.72
C VAL A 100 0.55 3.58 -19.16
N PRO A 101 0.85 2.30 -19.44
CA PRO A 101 1.09 1.81 -20.80
C PRO A 101 -0.09 2.06 -21.74
N SER A 102 0.20 2.16 -23.03
CA SER A 102 -0.84 2.26 -24.07
C SER A 102 -1.76 1.04 -24.01
N SER A 103 -3.05 1.25 -24.18
CA SER A 103 -4.11 0.22 -24.12
C SER A 103 -4.57 -0.21 -22.74
N ILE A 104 -4.04 0.33 -21.65
CA ILE A 104 -4.48 0.02 -20.30
C ILE A 104 -5.32 1.18 -19.77
N ASN A 105 -6.49 0.83 -19.23
CA ASN A 105 -7.33 1.74 -18.45
C ASN A 105 -7.82 0.97 -17.25
N GLY A 106 -7.85 1.60 -16.09
CA GLY A 106 -8.25 0.91 -14.87
C GLY A 106 -8.32 1.84 -13.67
N THR A 107 -8.51 1.23 -12.52
CA THR A 107 -8.53 1.91 -11.22
C THR A 107 -7.36 1.44 -10.39
N VAL A 108 -6.67 2.36 -9.75
CA VAL A 108 -5.57 2.04 -8.82
C VAL A 108 -6.16 1.40 -7.56
N ILE A 109 -5.77 0.18 -7.28
CA ILE A 109 -6.26 -0.59 -6.12
C ILE A 109 -5.30 -0.58 -4.93
N GLY A 110 -4.02 -0.26 -5.17
CA GLY A 110 -3.02 -0.20 -4.11
C GLY A 110 -1.76 0.53 -4.57
N VAL A 111 -1.09 1.13 -3.63
CA VAL A 111 0.23 1.77 -3.80
C VAL A 111 1.10 1.34 -2.63
N GLU A 112 2.25 0.78 -2.94
CA GLU A 112 3.24 0.35 -1.95
C GLU A 112 4.53 1.13 -2.15
N VAL A 113 5.15 1.55 -1.06
CA VAL A 113 6.40 2.31 -1.08
C VAL A 113 7.44 1.60 -0.24
N PHE A 114 8.60 1.34 -0.85
CA PHE A 114 9.73 0.70 -0.20
C PHE A 114 10.89 1.65 -0.15
N THR A 115 11.42 1.90 1.04
CA THR A 115 12.62 2.72 1.27
C THR A 115 13.76 1.85 1.78
N ARG A 116 15.00 2.23 1.45
CA ARG A 116 16.18 1.57 2.01
C ARG A 116 16.36 1.96 3.48
N ASP A 117 16.91 1.04 4.28
CA ASP A 117 17.25 1.32 5.67
C ASP A 117 18.20 2.52 5.76
N GLY A 118 17.91 3.43 6.70
CA GLY A 118 18.71 4.62 6.95
C GLY A 118 18.35 5.86 6.13
N MET A 119 17.38 5.76 5.21
CA MET A 119 16.83 6.94 4.53
C MET A 119 15.66 7.54 5.31
N GLU A 120 15.53 8.85 5.29
CA GLU A 120 14.36 9.53 5.82
C GLU A 120 13.13 9.14 4.99
N LYS A 121 12.06 8.78 5.70
CA LYS A 121 10.79 8.41 5.08
C LYS A 121 9.90 9.63 4.97
N ASP A 122 9.30 9.81 3.80
CA ASP A 122 8.28 10.83 3.57
C ASP A 122 7.04 10.56 4.41
N ASP A 123 6.25 11.59 4.67
CA ASP A 123 5.03 11.48 5.48
C ASP A 123 3.99 10.57 4.81
N ARG A 124 3.96 10.52 3.48
CA ARG A 124 3.13 9.58 2.72
C ARG A 124 3.54 8.12 2.94
N THR A 125 4.85 7.85 2.89
CA THR A 125 5.40 6.52 3.17
C THR A 125 5.04 6.06 4.58
N LYS A 126 5.17 6.94 5.57
CA LYS A 126 4.78 6.66 6.96
C LYS A 126 3.29 6.35 7.08
N SER A 127 2.44 7.10 6.39
CA SER A 127 0.99 6.86 6.37
C SER A 127 0.66 5.50 5.78
N ILE A 128 1.23 5.13 4.64
CA ILE A 128 1.02 3.82 4.01
C ILE A 128 1.49 2.68 4.93
N GLU A 129 2.66 2.82 5.56
CA GLU A 129 3.16 1.82 6.51
C GLU A 129 2.23 1.65 7.72
N LEU A 130 1.71 2.74 8.27
CA LEU A 130 0.76 2.70 9.40
C LEU A 130 -0.55 2.01 9.01
N ASP A 131 -1.08 2.28 7.83
CA ASP A 131 -2.29 1.64 7.31
C ASP A 131 -2.09 0.13 7.12
N HIS A 132 -0.94 -0.28 6.59
CA HIS A 132 -0.56 -1.70 6.44
C HIS A 132 -0.39 -2.40 7.80
N LEU A 133 0.26 -1.73 8.75
CA LEU A 133 0.40 -2.27 10.11
C LEU A 133 -0.96 -2.43 10.80
N ALA A 134 -1.85 -1.45 10.65
CA ALA A 134 -3.19 -1.52 11.21
C ALA A 134 -4.02 -2.66 10.58
N ALA A 135 -3.95 -2.82 9.26
CA ALA A 135 -4.62 -3.92 8.55
C ALA A 135 -4.08 -5.29 8.99
N THR A 136 -2.75 -5.47 9.01
CA THR A 136 -2.11 -6.72 9.42
C THR A 136 -2.43 -7.07 10.87
N LYS A 137 -2.41 -6.06 11.76
CA LYS A 137 -2.78 -6.27 13.17
C LYS A 137 -4.23 -6.74 13.30
N LYS A 138 -5.15 -6.08 12.58
CA LYS A 138 -6.56 -6.48 12.58
C LYS A 138 -6.74 -7.92 12.09
N ASP A 139 -6.11 -8.28 10.97
CA ASP A 139 -6.18 -9.63 10.42
C ASP A 139 -5.62 -10.68 11.40
N THR A 140 -4.53 -10.34 12.10
CA THR A 140 -3.93 -11.22 13.12
C THR A 140 -4.85 -11.38 14.32
N ASP A 141 -5.43 -10.29 14.82
CA ASP A 141 -6.38 -10.32 15.93
C ASP A 141 -7.64 -11.14 15.57
N ASP A 142 -8.15 -10.98 14.36
CA ASP A 142 -9.28 -11.76 13.84
C ASP A 142 -8.95 -13.27 13.76
N GLN A 143 -7.75 -13.64 13.29
CA GLN A 143 -7.28 -15.01 13.25
C GLN A 143 -7.17 -15.61 14.66
N ILE A 144 -6.61 -14.87 15.61
CA ILE A 144 -6.50 -15.29 17.00
C ILE A 144 -7.89 -15.52 17.59
N ASN A 145 -8.83 -14.62 17.37
CA ASN A 145 -10.20 -14.74 17.86
C ASN A 145 -10.89 -16.00 17.30
N ILE A 146 -10.76 -16.25 15.99
CA ILE A 146 -11.33 -17.44 15.34
C ILE A 146 -10.75 -18.72 15.95
N ILE A 147 -9.43 -18.78 16.17
CA ILE A 147 -8.77 -19.94 16.77
C ILE A 147 -9.22 -20.13 18.22
N ASN A 148 -9.30 -19.06 19.00
CA ASN A 148 -9.75 -19.09 20.39
C ASN A 148 -11.21 -19.58 20.48
N ASP A 149 -12.10 -19.07 19.63
CA ASP A 149 -13.50 -19.51 19.60
C ASP A 149 -13.63 -20.98 19.23
N ALA A 150 -12.92 -21.43 18.18
CA ALA A 150 -12.90 -22.82 17.78
C ALA A 150 -12.35 -23.76 18.88
N THR A 151 -11.29 -23.30 19.57
CA THR A 151 -10.71 -24.03 20.69
C THR A 151 -11.68 -24.12 21.85
N ARG A 152 -12.34 -23.00 22.19
CA ARG A 152 -13.35 -22.94 23.27
C ARG A 152 -14.52 -23.91 23.00
N ILE A 153 -15.06 -23.90 21.78
CA ILE A 153 -16.13 -24.84 21.38
C ILE A 153 -15.68 -26.29 21.58
N ARG A 154 -14.46 -26.61 21.13
CA ARG A 154 -13.92 -27.97 21.24
C ARG A 154 -13.65 -28.35 22.70
N MET A 155 -13.20 -27.45 23.53
CA MET A 155 -13.01 -27.67 24.97
C MET A 155 -14.35 -27.92 25.68
N VAL A 156 -15.39 -27.12 25.37
CA VAL A 156 -16.73 -27.30 25.90
C VAL A 156 -17.26 -28.71 25.56
N ASP A 157 -17.11 -29.15 24.30
CA ASP A 157 -17.56 -30.46 23.84
C ASP A 157 -16.86 -31.61 24.59
N ILE A 158 -15.57 -31.46 24.89
CA ILE A 158 -14.78 -32.49 25.60
C ILE A 158 -15.07 -32.50 27.09
N LEU A 159 -15.24 -31.31 27.72
CA LEU A 159 -15.36 -31.18 29.17
C LEU A 159 -16.80 -31.27 29.66
N LYS A 160 -17.79 -31.11 28.79
CA LYS A 160 -19.22 -31.24 29.13
C LYS A 160 -19.54 -32.57 29.75
N GLY A 161 -20.04 -32.54 30.99
CA GLY A 161 -20.39 -33.76 31.76
C GLY A 161 -19.21 -34.36 32.54
N ALA A 162 -18.01 -33.82 32.45
CA ALA A 162 -16.90 -34.25 33.29
C ALA A 162 -17.06 -33.75 34.72
N LYS A 163 -16.45 -34.47 35.72
CA LYS A 163 -16.42 -34.03 37.10
C LYS A 163 -15.17 -33.27 37.39
N VAL A 164 -15.33 -32.09 38.03
CA VAL A 164 -14.22 -31.23 38.42
C VAL A 164 -13.40 -31.92 39.53
N SER A 165 -12.10 -32.06 39.29
CA SER A 165 -11.16 -32.48 40.30
C SER A 165 -10.49 -31.28 40.97
N LYS A 166 -10.09 -30.29 40.19
CA LYS A 166 -9.51 -29.00 40.61
C LYS A 166 -9.63 -28.01 39.44
N GLY A 167 -9.98 -26.76 39.70
CA GLY A 167 -10.06 -25.69 38.71
C GLY A 167 -10.40 -24.34 39.33
N PRO A 168 -10.01 -23.24 38.71
CA PRO A 168 -10.34 -21.89 39.20
C PRO A 168 -11.86 -21.67 39.11
N GLY A 169 -12.45 -21.18 40.19
CA GLY A 169 -13.88 -20.85 40.26
C GLY A 169 -14.85 -22.03 40.33
N LEU A 170 -14.40 -23.28 40.17
CA LEU A 170 -15.24 -24.49 40.20
C LEU A 170 -15.08 -25.31 41.46
N LYS A 171 -16.19 -25.82 42.01
CA LYS A 171 -16.16 -26.65 43.21
C LYS A 171 -15.82 -28.11 42.88
N LYS A 172 -14.97 -28.75 43.69
CA LYS A 172 -14.59 -30.16 43.54
C LYS A 172 -15.82 -31.08 43.52
N GLY A 173 -15.94 -31.95 42.51
CA GLY A 173 -17.03 -32.89 42.37
C GLY A 173 -18.25 -32.34 41.61
N MET A 174 -18.26 -31.09 41.22
CA MET A 174 -19.30 -30.51 40.39
C MET A 174 -19.20 -31.06 38.94
N THR A 175 -20.33 -31.26 38.31
CA THR A 175 -20.37 -31.63 36.86
C THR A 175 -20.34 -30.37 36.04
N ILE A 176 -19.41 -30.30 35.08
CA ILE A 176 -19.18 -29.13 34.24
C ILE A 176 -20.36 -28.96 33.27
N SER A 177 -20.97 -27.76 33.29
CA SER A 177 -21.94 -27.33 32.27
C SER A 177 -21.28 -26.44 31.22
N ALA A 178 -21.97 -26.22 30.09
CA ALA A 178 -21.47 -25.34 29.05
C ALA A 178 -21.38 -23.86 29.51
N GLU A 179 -22.22 -23.46 30.46
CA GLU A 179 -22.26 -22.10 31.01
C GLU A 179 -21.07 -21.83 31.91
N ASP A 180 -20.64 -22.83 32.70
CA ASP A 180 -19.48 -22.72 33.60
C ASP A 180 -18.15 -22.49 32.86
N LEU A 181 -18.09 -22.88 31.58
CA LEU A 181 -16.90 -22.77 30.72
C LEU A 181 -16.87 -21.48 29.90
N GLN A 182 -17.97 -20.75 29.81
CA GLN A 182 -18.01 -19.49 29.04
C GLN A 182 -17.22 -18.37 29.68
N ASP A 183 -17.19 -18.36 31.03
CA ASP A 183 -16.52 -17.31 31.82
C ASP A 183 -15.06 -17.61 32.16
N LEU A 184 -14.57 -18.80 31.78
CA LEU A 184 -13.17 -19.18 32.00
C LEU A 184 -12.25 -18.68 30.87
N SER A 185 -11.08 -18.20 31.26
CA SER A 185 -10.01 -17.90 30.32
C SER A 185 -9.48 -19.20 29.69
N LEU A 186 -8.94 -19.12 28.47
CA LEU A 186 -8.30 -20.26 27.80
C LEU A 186 -6.99 -20.69 28.49
N ASP A 187 -6.43 -19.83 29.33
CA ASP A 187 -5.19 -20.06 30.09
C ASP A 187 -5.45 -20.70 31.48
N ASP A 188 -6.70 -20.81 31.91
CA ASP A 188 -7.14 -21.40 33.18
C ASP A 188 -7.44 -22.90 33.04
#